data_c9cd482986feba5e7d547dd894a3c1f4
#
_entry.id   c9cd482986feba5e7d547dd894a3c1f4
#
_cell.length_a   1.000
_cell.length_b   1.000
_cell.length_c   1.000
_cell.angle_alpha   90.00
_cell.angle_beta   90.00
_cell.angle_gamma   90.00
#
_symmetry.space_group_name_H-M   'P 1'
#
loop_
_entity.id
_entity.type
_entity.pdbx_description
1 polymer ?
#
loop_
_entity_poly.entity_id
_entity_poly.type
_entity_poly.pdbx_seq_one_letter_code
_entity_poly.pdbx_strand_id
1 'polypeptide(L)'
;YEDQGLICPERAGQSRIYSKRDRTRLKLTLRGRRLGLSLAEIRELIDMYDVGLDQRTQLSKFLAVLARQRAALERQREDIEAVLEEIVSLEQRAHELLGEPVARKKNLAKR
;
A
#
# COMPACT_ATOMS: atom_id res chain seq x y z
N TYR A 1 4.18 -17.09 -0.72
CA TYR A 1 2.79 -16.94 -1.18
C TYR A 1 2.11 -18.29 -1.39
N GLU A 2 2.90 -19.31 -1.70
CA GLU A 2 2.33 -20.65 -1.86
C GLU A 2 1.73 -21.14 -0.56
N ASP A 3 2.37 -20.84 0.54
CA ASP A 3 1.92 -21.28 1.86
C ASP A 3 0.59 -20.65 2.24
N GLN A 4 0.29 -19.50 1.67
CA GLN A 4 -0.95 -18.80 1.96
C GLN A 4 -2.06 -19.18 0.97
N GLY A 5 -1.78 -20.09 0.06
CA GLY A 5 -2.78 -20.49 -0.92
C GLY A 5 -3.02 -19.44 -1.99
N LEU A 6 -2.12 -18.50 -2.14
CA LEU A 6 -2.27 -17.45 -3.15
C LEU A 6 -1.78 -17.89 -4.50
N ILE A 7 -0.81 -18.77 -4.54
CA ILE A 7 -0.23 -19.28 -5.78
C ILE A 7 -0.10 -20.79 -5.66
N CYS A 8 -0.51 -21.50 -6.69
CA CYS A 8 -0.42 -22.95 -6.73
C CYS A 8 0.27 -23.35 -8.03
N PRO A 9 1.60 -23.31 -8.06
CA PRO A 9 2.31 -23.65 -9.29
C PRO A 9 2.30 -25.14 -9.57
N GLU A 10 2.29 -25.48 -10.84
CA GLU A 10 2.48 -26.84 -11.25
C GLU A 10 3.95 -27.14 -11.32
N ARG A 11 4.30 -28.38 -11.09
CA ARG A 11 5.69 -28.78 -11.17
C ARG A 11 5.87 -29.78 -12.28
N ALA A 12 6.92 -29.61 -13.06
CA ALA A 12 7.29 -30.55 -14.09
C ALA A 12 8.78 -30.81 -13.90
N GLY A 13 9.10 -32.02 -13.49
CA GLY A 13 10.48 -32.34 -13.16
C GLY A 13 10.91 -31.51 -11.97
N GLN A 14 12.00 -30.79 -12.11
CA GLN A 14 12.51 -29.96 -11.03
C GLN A 14 12.16 -28.49 -11.20
N SER A 15 11.50 -28.16 -12.28
CA SER A 15 11.14 -26.77 -12.54
C SER A 15 9.72 -26.50 -12.08
N ARG A 16 9.49 -25.27 -11.66
CA ARG A 16 8.16 -24.81 -11.36
C ARG A 16 7.60 -24.15 -12.59
N ILE A 17 6.40 -24.55 -12.94
CA ILE A 17 5.73 -23.97 -14.09
C ILE A 17 4.52 -23.22 -13.57
N TYR A 18 4.49 -21.92 -13.81
CA TYR A 18 3.37 -21.10 -13.39
C TYR A 18 2.43 -20.91 -14.57
N SER A 19 1.17 -21.22 -14.34
CA SER A 19 0.14 -21.00 -15.35
C SER A 19 -0.10 -19.50 -15.52
N LYS A 20 -0.86 -19.17 -16.55
CA LYS A 20 -1.26 -17.81 -16.77
C LYS A 20 -2.04 -17.29 -15.56
N ARG A 21 -2.88 -18.15 -15.00
CA ARG A 21 -3.65 -17.82 -13.82
C ARG A 21 -2.74 -17.48 -12.64
N ASP A 22 -1.69 -18.26 -12.44
CA ASP A 22 -0.77 -18.01 -11.34
C ASP A 22 -0.02 -16.71 -11.52
N ARG A 23 0.30 -16.35 -12.75
CA ARG A 23 0.97 -15.09 -13.00
C ARG A 23 0.06 -13.91 -12.67
N THR A 24 -1.20 -14.03 -13.02
CA THR A 24 -2.17 -13.00 -12.69
C THR A 24 -2.32 -12.88 -11.18
N ARG A 25 -2.40 -14.01 -10.49
CA ARG A 25 -2.52 -14.01 -9.04
C ARG A 25 -1.29 -13.37 -8.39
N LEU A 26 -0.11 -13.62 -8.93
CA LEU A 26 1.08 -13.00 -8.41
C LEU A 26 1.05 -11.50 -8.59
N LYS A 27 0.63 -11.03 -9.75
CA LYS A 27 0.51 -9.59 -9.99
C LYS A 27 -0.43 -8.94 -8.99
N LEU A 28 -1.57 -9.57 -8.74
CA LEU A 28 -2.55 -9.04 -7.80
C LEU A 28 -2.01 -9.05 -6.38
N THR A 29 -1.24 -10.09 -6.05
CA THR A 29 -0.63 -10.18 -4.73
C THR A 29 0.34 -9.05 -4.51
N LEU A 30 1.22 -8.80 -5.48
CA LEU A 30 2.21 -7.75 -5.35
C LEU A 30 1.55 -6.37 -5.28
N ARG A 31 0.50 -6.18 -6.06
CA ARG A 31 -0.23 -4.92 -6.01
C ARG A 31 -0.91 -4.71 -4.66
N GLY A 32 -1.51 -5.76 -4.13
CA GLY A 32 -2.18 -5.66 -2.84
C GLY A 32 -1.20 -5.34 -1.73
N ARG A 33 -0.02 -5.95 -1.76
CA ARG A 33 1.00 -5.66 -0.77
C ARG A 33 1.47 -4.21 -0.86
N ARG A 34 1.58 -3.72 -2.07
CA ARG A 34 1.99 -2.34 -2.25
C ARG A 34 0.97 -1.37 -1.67
N LEU A 35 -0.31 -1.74 -1.70
CA LEU A 35 -1.36 -0.92 -1.14
C LEU A 35 -1.45 -1.04 0.39
N GLY A 36 -0.71 -1.98 0.96
CA GLY A 36 -0.72 -2.16 2.40
C GLY A 36 -1.81 -3.10 2.89
N LEU A 37 -2.35 -3.93 2.01
CA LEU A 37 -3.38 -4.88 2.40
C LEU A 37 -2.76 -6.08 3.09
N SER A 38 -3.51 -6.68 4.01
CA SER A 38 -3.08 -7.92 4.65
C SER A 38 -3.17 -9.07 3.66
N LEU A 39 -2.49 -10.16 3.97
CA LEU A 39 -2.54 -11.33 3.10
C LEU A 39 -3.95 -11.88 2.98
N ALA A 40 -4.72 -11.84 4.06
CA ALA A 40 -6.11 -12.29 4.01
C ALA A 40 -6.93 -11.42 3.06
N GLU A 41 -6.71 -10.10 3.11
CA GLU A 41 -7.41 -9.18 2.22
C GLU A 41 -7.01 -9.37 0.77
N ILE A 42 -5.72 -9.64 0.55
CA ILE A 42 -5.24 -9.92 -0.80
C ILE A 42 -5.87 -11.20 -1.34
N ARG A 43 -6.00 -12.19 -0.49
CA ARG A 43 -6.62 -13.45 -0.89
C ARG A 43 -8.06 -13.24 -1.30
N GLU A 44 -8.78 -12.40 -0.57
CA GLU A 44 -10.16 -12.09 -0.96
C GLU A 44 -10.22 -11.41 -2.31
N LEU A 45 -9.27 -10.52 -2.56
CA LEU A 45 -9.20 -9.86 -3.85
C LEU A 45 -8.97 -10.86 -4.97
N ILE A 46 -8.04 -11.78 -4.76
CA ILE A 46 -7.72 -12.78 -5.77
C ILE A 46 -8.90 -13.71 -6.01
N ASP A 47 -9.56 -14.14 -4.95
CA ASP A 47 -10.69 -15.04 -5.08
C ASP A 47 -11.83 -14.41 -5.88
N MET A 48 -11.93 -13.10 -5.83
CA MET A 48 -12.91 -12.38 -6.61
C MET A 48 -12.73 -12.62 -8.10
N TYR A 49 -11.48 -12.77 -8.53
CA TYR A 49 -11.19 -12.98 -9.94
C TYR A 49 -11.29 -14.44 -10.37
N ASP A 50 -11.13 -15.36 -9.42
CA ASP A 50 -11.07 -16.77 -9.74
C ASP A 50 -12.44 -17.45 -9.76
N VAL A 51 -13.34 -16.97 -8.95
CA VAL A 51 -14.59 -17.65 -8.74
C VAL A 51 -15.72 -16.83 -9.32
N GLY A 52 -16.51 -17.45 -10.15
CA GLY A 52 -17.64 -16.75 -10.73
C GLY A 52 -18.81 -16.65 -9.79
N LEU A 53 -18.56 -16.31 -8.55
CA LEU A 53 -19.63 -16.18 -7.58
C LEU A 53 -20.25 -14.79 -7.66
N ASP A 54 -21.11 -14.49 -6.71
CA ASP A 54 -21.79 -13.21 -6.66
C ASP A 54 -20.77 -12.08 -6.53
N GLN A 55 -20.39 -11.52 -7.66
CA GLN A 55 -19.36 -10.48 -7.68
C GLN A 55 -19.81 -9.22 -6.97
N ARG A 56 -21.11 -8.97 -6.95
CA ARG A 56 -21.62 -7.76 -6.30
C ARG A 56 -21.29 -7.75 -4.82
N THR A 57 -21.55 -8.86 -4.14
CA THR A 57 -21.24 -8.96 -2.71
C THR A 57 -19.76 -8.83 -2.46
N GLN A 58 -18.95 -9.51 -3.28
CA GLN A 58 -17.51 -9.48 -3.10
C GLN A 58 -16.95 -8.11 -3.39
N LEU A 59 -17.47 -7.43 -4.41
CA LEU A 59 -17.03 -6.08 -4.70
C LEU A 59 -17.37 -5.11 -3.58
N SER A 60 -18.54 -5.29 -2.97
CA SER A 60 -18.91 -4.45 -1.84
C SER A 60 -17.95 -4.65 -0.68
N LYS A 61 -17.58 -5.89 -0.41
CA LYS A 61 -16.62 -6.16 0.65
C LYS A 61 -15.26 -5.56 0.33
N PHE A 62 -14.85 -5.68 -0.91
CA PHE A 62 -13.58 -5.15 -1.34
C PHE A 62 -13.56 -3.63 -1.23
N LEU A 63 -14.65 -2.97 -1.61
CA LEU A 63 -14.73 -1.53 -1.45
C LEU A 63 -14.61 -1.11 0.00
N ALA A 64 -15.19 -1.88 0.90
CA ALA A 64 -15.07 -1.58 2.33
C ALA A 64 -13.63 -1.67 2.80
N VAL A 65 -12.92 -2.71 2.33
CA VAL A 65 -11.51 -2.87 2.68
C VAL A 65 -10.69 -1.68 2.15
N LEU A 66 -10.93 -1.30 0.91
CA LEU A 66 -10.20 -0.19 0.31
C LEU A 66 -10.49 1.13 1.03
N ALA A 67 -11.75 1.34 1.41
CA ALA A 67 -12.11 2.57 2.11
C ALA A 67 -11.41 2.66 3.46
N ARG A 68 -11.34 1.54 4.19
CA ARG A 68 -10.64 1.54 5.47
C ARG A 68 -9.16 1.82 5.30
N GLN A 69 -8.55 1.20 4.29
CA GLN A 69 -7.13 1.40 4.05
C GLN A 69 -6.84 2.82 3.63
N ARG A 70 -7.70 3.38 2.78
CA ARG A 70 -7.53 4.77 2.38
C ARG A 70 -7.63 5.71 3.58
N ALA A 71 -8.61 5.49 4.44
CA ALA A 71 -8.78 6.34 5.61
C ALA A 71 -7.55 6.26 6.53
N ALA A 72 -6.99 5.05 6.70
CA ALA A 72 -5.82 4.90 7.53
C ALA A 72 -4.63 5.65 6.95
N LEU A 73 -4.44 5.56 5.63
CA LEU A 73 -3.34 6.24 4.98
C LEU A 73 -3.51 7.74 5.02
N GLU A 74 -4.74 8.22 4.89
CA GLU A 74 -5.00 9.66 4.99
C GLU A 74 -4.66 10.17 6.38
N ARG A 75 -4.98 9.41 7.41
CA ARG A 75 -4.61 9.81 8.77
C ARG A 75 -3.10 9.83 8.95
N GLN A 76 -2.42 8.82 8.40
CA GLN A 76 -0.97 8.81 8.46
C GLN A 76 -0.37 10.02 7.77
N ARG A 77 -0.93 10.38 6.62
CA ARG A 77 -0.45 11.55 5.89
C ARG A 77 -0.63 12.81 6.73
N GLU A 78 -1.78 12.97 7.36
CA GLU A 78 -2.02 14.12 8.21
C GLU A 78 -1.04 14.17 9.38
N ASP A 79 -0.78 13.01 9.98
CA ASP A 79 0.16 12.96 11.09
C ASP A 79 1.56 13.34 10.63
N ILE A 80 1.97 12.84 9.47
CA ILE A 80 3.28 13.16 8.93
C ILE A 80 3.38 14.64 8.63
N GLU A 81 2.35 15.22 8.05
CA GLU A 81 2.36 16.64 7.75
C GLU A 81 2.49 17.48 9.01
N ALA A 82 1.78 17.08 10.06
CA ALA A 82 1.87 17.80 11.33
C ALA A 82 3.28 17.75 11.91
N VAL A 83 3.90 16.57 11.85
CA VAL A 83 5.26 16.43 12.35
C VAL A 83 6.24 17.25 11.52
N LEU A 84 6.06 17.26 10.20
CA LEU A 84 6.93 18.04 9.34
C LEU A 84 6.82 19.54 9.66
N GLU A 85 5.60 20.01 9.90
CA GLU A 85 5.40 21.41 10.26
C GLU A 85 6.11 21.75 11.56
N GLU A 86 6.04 20.83 12.51
CA GLU A 86 6.68 21.05 13.80
C GLU A 86 8.20 21.11 13.63
N ILE A 87 8.75 20.23 12.81
CA ILE A 87 10.19 20.22 12.56
C ILE A 87 10.62 21.53 11.91
N VAL A 88 9.88 21.98 10.91
CA VAL A 88 10.22 23.23 10.24
C VAL A 88 10.18 24.40 11.23
N SER A 89 9.19 24.44 12.10
CA SER A 89 9.11 25.49 13.11
C SER A 89 10.32 25.47 14.03
N LEU A 90 10.74 24.27 14.45
CA LEU A 90 11.91 24.18 15.31
C LEU A 90 13.18 24.57 14.58
N GLU A 91 13.29 24.22 13.32
CA GLU A 91 14.43 24.63 12.53
C GLU A 91 14.52 26.14 12.43
N GLN A 92 13.39 26.79 12.16
CA GLN A 92 13.35 28.24 12.08
C GLN A 92 13.80 28.88 13.39
N ARG A 93 13.31 28.33 14.48
CA ARG A 93 13.67 28.87 15.77
C ARG A 93 15.16 28.69 16.04
N ALA A 94 15.71 27.54 15.67
CA ALA A 94 17.13 27.32 15.85
C ALA A 94 17.96 28.30 15.02
N HIS A 95 17.56 28.55 13.78
CA HIS A 95 18.24 29.51 12.94
C HIS A 95 18.19 30.91 13.54
N GLU A 96 17.05 31.28 14.08
CA GLU A 96 16.92 32.58 14.71
C GLU A 96 17.84 32.71 15.90
N LEU A 97 17.92 31.66 16.69
CA LEU A 97 18.79 31.68 17.85
C LEU A 97 20.27 31.72 17.47
N LEU A 98 20.60 31.13 16.33
CA LEU A 98 21.98 31.18 15.84
C LEU A 98 22.29 32.51 15.15
N GLY A 99 21.27 33.30 14.87
CA GLY A 99 21.49 34.54 14.13
C GLY A 99 21.69 34.35 12.64
N GLU A 100 21.31 33.18 12.13
CA GLU A 100 21.44 32.89 10.72
C GLU A 100 20.15 33.17 9.98
N PRO A 101 20.23 33.56 8.71
CA PRO A 101 19.00 33.72 7.95
C PRO A 101 18.33 32.38 7.75
N VAL A 102 17.00 32.37 7.78
CA VAL A 102 16.25 31.16 7.55
C VAL A 102 16.35 30.78 6.08
N ALA A 103 16.71 29.52 5.84
CA ALA A 103 16.79 29.04 4.47
C ALA A 103 15.41 28.88 3.90
N ARG A 104 15.17 29.46 2.75
CA ARG A 104 13.91 29.29 2.13
C ARG A 104 13.89 28.05 1.40
N LYS A 105 12.97 27.29 1.67
CA LYS A 105 12.91 26.10 1.01
C LYS A 105 12.35 26.29 -0.23
N LYS A 106 12.83 26.09 -1.02
CA LYS A 106 12.32 26.18 -2.23
C LYS A 106 11.51 25.06 -2.47
N ASN A 107 11.30 25.01 -1.91
CA ASN A 107 10.94 24.19 -1.94
C ASN A 107 10.32 23.55 -1.20
N LEU A 108 9.96 23.86 -0.85
CA LEU A 108 9.55 23.29 -0.10
C LEU A 108 8.72 23.05 -0.26
N ALA A 109 8.67 23.44 -0.86
CA ALA A 109 8.23 23.25 -0.97
C ALA A 109 8.05 22.90 -1.47
N LYS A 110 8.44 23.14 -1.82
CA LYS A 110 8.48 22.88 -2.42
C LYS A 110 8.34 21.94 -2.38
N ARG A 111 8.14 21.85 -2.37
CA ARG A 111 8.16 21.08 -2.19
C ARG A 111 7.68 20.55 -2.56
#